data_28bc4e72b07b4d53186b014186d62ad2
#
_entry.id   28bc4e72b07b4d53186b014186d62ad2
#
_cell.length_a   1.000
_cell.length_b   1.000
_cell.length_c   1.000
_cell.angle_alpha   90.00
_cell.angle_beta   90.00
_cell.angle_gamma   90.00
#
_symmetry.space_group_name_H-M   'P 1'
#
loop_
_entity.id
_entity.type
_entity.pdbx_description
1 polymer ?
#
loop_
_entity_poly.entity_id
_entity_poly.type
_entity_poly.pdbx_seq_one_letter_code
_entity_poly.pdbx_strand_id
1 'polypeptide(L)'
;MSNVFCELKHLGGCRGPLQRHHIISRGKLRNVTGGLAYCEKWREVLIADICEAHHIGGIADAKENRASLLKIRCSIFGVEYVNEVIEGLRSLCKVPPTEWRLEALLFTQDTE
;
A
#
# COMPACT_ATOMS: atom_id res chain seq x y z
N MET A 1 -18.01 -0.89 -0.81
CA MET A 1 -18.25 0.33 -0.03
C MET A 1 -16.98 1.13 0.08
N SER A 2 -17.06 2.42 -0.21
CA SER A 2 -15.88 3.26 -0.04
C SER A 2 -15.68 3.59 1.44
N ASN A 3 -14.42 3.70 1.84
CA ASN A 3 -14.08 4.15 3.18
C ASN A 3 -14.46 5.61 3.33
N VAL A 4 -15.03 5.95 4.49
CA VAL A 4 -15.32 7.34 4.84
C VAL A 4 -14.28 7.89 5.81
N PHE A 5 -13.30 7.09 6.16
CA PHE A 5 -12.25 7.45 7.12
C PHE A 5 -10.89 7.29 6.50
N CYS A 6 -9.96 8.15 6.96
CA CYS A 6 -8.54 7.97 6.66
C CYS A 6 -8.07 6.66 7.28
N GLU A 7 -7.42 5.81 6.48
CA GLU A 7 -6.93 4.52 6.99
C GLU A 7 -5.79 4.66 7.99
N LEU A 8 -5.21 5.85 8.09
CA LEU A 8 -4.17 6.15 9.07
C LEU A 8 -4.67 7.05 10.20
N LYS A 9 -5.97 7.07 10.43
CA LYS A 9 -6.56 7.96 11.45
C LYS A 9 -6.02 7.69 12.85
N HIS A 10 -5.54 6.49 13.11
CA HIS A 10 -4.97 6.15 14.43
C HIS A 10 -3.72 6.97 14.76
N LEU A 11 -3.10 7.59 13.77
CA LEU A 11 -1.94 8.44 13.97
C LEU A 11 -2.33 9.82 14.50
N GLY A 12 -3.60 10.18 14.38
CA GLY A 12 -4.06 11.51 14.74
C GLY A 12 -3.68 12.55 13.70
N GLY A 13 -4.20 13.75 13.87
CA GLY A 13 -3.85 14.87 13.00
C GLY A 13 -4.46 14.81 11.59
N CYS A 14 -5.54 14.06 11.40
CA CYS A 14 -6.21 14.02 10.11
C CYS A 14 -6.74 15.40 9.72
N ARG A 15 -6.45 15.81 8.49
CA ARG A 15 -6.97 17.05 7.92
C ARG A 15 -7.08 16.92 6.40
N GLY A 16 -8.09 17.59 5.86
CA GLY A 16 -8.30 17.63 4.44
C GLY A 16 -9.08 16.43 3.92
N PRO A 17 -9.39 16.43 2.62
CA PRO A 17 -10.17 15.35 2.02
C PRO A 17 -9.38 14.05 1.93
N LEU A 18 -10.10 12.95 1.77
CA LEU A 18 -9.47 11.66 1.50
C LEU A 18 -8.89 11.66 0.09
N GLN A 19 -7.71 11.10 -0.03
CA GLN A 19 -7.01 10.97 -1.30
C GLN A 19 -6.58 9.53 -1.50
N ARG A 20 -6.45 9.14 -2.75
CA ARG A 20 -6.03 7.79 -3.09
C ARG A 20 -4.52 7.70 -3.02
N HIS A 21 -4.04 6.71 -2.28
CA HIS A 21 -2.60 6.50 -2.08
C HIS A 21 -2.21 5.11 -2.56
N HIS A 22 -1.27 5.04 -3.49
CA HIS A 22 -0.72 3.76 -3.92
C HIS A 22 0.22 3.26 -2.82
N ILE A 23 -0.07 2.08 -2.28
CA ILE A 23 0.73 1.51 -1.18
C ILE A 23 2.15 1.23 -1.66
N ILE A 24 2.29 0.72 -2.89
CA ILE A 24 3.58 0.70 -3.57
C ILE A 24 3.58 1.94 -4.46
N SER A 25 4.50 2.86 -4.22
CA SER A 25 4.44 4.19 -4.78
C SER A 25 4.43 4.20 -6.31
N ARG A 26 3.71 5.18 -6.86
CA ARG A 26 3.62 5.36 -8.31
C ARG A 26 4.99 5.54 -8.94
N GLY A 27 5.89 6.21 -8.24
CA GLY A 27 7.25 6.40 -8.74
C GLY A 27 7.98 5.09 -8.96
N LYS A 28 7.79 4.13 -8.06
CA LYS A 28 8.41 2.81 -8.18
C LYS A 28 7.75 1.97 -9.27
N LEU A 29 6.49 2.24 -9.59
CA LEU A 29 5.75 1.52 -10.62
C LEU A 29 5.98 2.09 -12.02
N ARG A 30 6.66 3.23 -12.13
CA ARG A 30 6.82 3.94 -13.40
C ARG A 30 7.43 3.08 -14.49
N ASN A 31 8.37 2.22 -14.13
CA ASN A 31 9.06 1.36 -15.10
C ASN A 31 8.47 -0.05 -15.19
N VAL A 32 7.32 -0.27 -14.58
CA VAL A 32 6.65 -1.56 -14.61
C VAL A 32 5.49 -1.48 -15.60
N THR A 33 5.66 -2.14 -16.74
CA THR A 33 4.61 -2.15 -17.75
C THR A 33 3.33 -2.76 -17.20
N GLY A 34 2.24 -1.96 -17.24
CA GLY A 34 0.96 -2.40 -16.71
C GLY A 34 0.83 -2.33 -15.20
N GLY A 35 1.87 -1.84 -14.50
CA GLY A 35 1.86 -1.80 -13.04
C GLY A 35 0.76 -0.91 -12.47
N LEU A 36 0.61 0.29 -12.99
CA LEU A 36 -0.44 1.21 -12.52
C LEU A 36 -1.83 0.67 -12.81
N ALA A 37 -2.03 0.08 -13.99
CA ALA A 37 -3.32 -0.51 -14.35
C ALA A 37 -3.65 -1.69 -13.44
N TYR A 38 -2.64 -2.48 -13.09
CA TYR A 38 -2.82 -3.60 -12.16
C TYR A 38 -3.25 -3.09 -10.79
N CYS A 39 -2.64 -2.02 -10.30
CA CYS A 39 -3.01 -1.44 -9.01
C CYS A 39 -4.45 -0.93 -9.03
N GLU A 40 -4.92 -0.35 -10.14
CA GLU A 40 -6.30 0.08 -10.26
C GLU A 40 -7.26 -1.10 -10.24
N LYS A 41 -6.91 -2.18 -10.93
CA LYS A 41 -7.72 -3.39 -10.96
C LYS A 41 -7.86 -4.01 -9.56
N TRP A 42 -6.78 -3.98 -8.78
CA TRP A 42 -6.74 -4.55 -7.44
C TRP A 42 -6.68 -3.48 -6.37
N ARG A 43 -7.41 -2.39 -6.59
CA ARG A 43 -7.37 -1.21 -5.70
C ARG A 43 -7.76 -1.50 -4.26
N GLU A 44 -8.61 -2.51 -4.02
CA GLU A 44 -8.98 -2.85 -2.65
C GLU A 44 -7.79 -3.34 -1.83
N VAL A 45 -6.74 -3.82 -2.49
CA VAL A 45 -5.52 -4.27 -1.83
C VAL A 45 -4.41 -3.25 -1.96
N LEU A 46 -4.26 -2.63 -3.12
CA LEU A 46 -3.06 -1.86 -3.47
C LEU A 46 -3.22 -0.34 -3.36
N ILE A 47 -4.44 0.16 -3.17
CA ILE A 47 -4.68 1.59 -3.03
C ILE A 47 -5.42 1.84 -1.72
N ALA A 48 -4.94 2.80 -0.93
CA ALA A 48 -5.53 3.17 0.34
C ALA A 48 -6.18 4.54 0.25
N ASP A 49 -7.18 4.79 1.09
CA ASP A 49 -7.79 6.09 1.24
C ASP A 49 -7.21 6.75 2.49
N ILE A 50 -6.47 7.82 2.31
CA ILE A 50 -5.85 8.54 3.41
C ILE A 50 -6.11 10.04 3.26
N CYS A 51 -6.14 10.75 4.37
CA CYS A 51 -6.40 12.18 4.33
C CYS A 51 -5.22 12.93 3.73
N GLU A 52 -5.49 14.14 3.27
CA GLU A 52 -4.48 14.98 2.66
C GLU A 52 -3.26 15.17 3.55
N ALA A 53 -3.47 15.42 4.84
CA ALA A 53 -2.37 15.65 5.78
C ALA A 53 -1.42 14.46 5.86
N HIS A 54 -1.94 13.24 5.87
CA HIS A 54 -1.10 12.04 5.94
C HIS A 54 -0.51 11.68 4.58
N HIS A 55 -1.13 12.12 3.49
CA HIS A 55 -0.66 11.80 2.15
C HIS A 55 0.46 12.73 1.70
N ILE A 56 0.22 14.04 1.76
CA ILE A 56 1.15 15.05 1.24
C ILE A 56 2.47 15.07 2.01
N GLY A 57 2.41 14.84 3.32
CA GLY A 57 3.60 14.87 4.14
C GLY A 57 4.52 13.66 3.99
N GLY A 58 4.15 12.68 3.18
CA GLY A 58 4.95 11.46 3.03
C GLY A 58 4.81 10.48 4.17
N ILE A 59 3.93 10.76 5.12
CA ILE A 59 3.73 9.90 6.28
C ILE A 59 3.31 8.49 5.87
N ALA A 60 2.43 8.40 4.86
CA ALA A 60 1.93 7.11 4.41
C ALA A 60 2.99 6.23 3.75
N ASP A 61 4.10 6.82 3.31
CA ASP A 61 5.19 6.06 2.68
C ASP A 61 6.17 5.47 3.70
N ALA A 62 6.05 5.85 4.98
CA ALA A 62 6.90 5.28 6.01
C ALA A 62 6.63 3.78 6.14
N LYS A 63 7.68 3.00 6.40
CA LYS A 63 7.58 1.54 6.47
C LYS A 63 6.48 1.06 7.40
N GLU A 64 6.44 1.60 8.62
CA GLU A 64 5.46 1.20 9.62
C GLU A 64 4.03 1.53 9.20
N ASN A 65 3.84 2.62 8.49
CA ASN A 65 2.51 3.02 8.06
C ASN A 65 2.06 2.22 6.85
N ARG A 66 2.99 1.91 5.93
CA ARG A 66 2.70 1.01 4.82
C ARG A 66 2.32 -0.38 5.33
N ALA A 67 3.06 -0.85 6.34
CA ALA A 67 2.75 -2.14 6.95
C ALA A 67 1.37 -2.12 7.60
N SER A 68 1.00 -1.01 8.26
CA SER A 68 -0.32 -0.87 8.87
C SER A 68 -1.43 -0.98 7.83
N LEU A 69 -1.26 -0.31 6.68
CA LEU A 69 -2.24 -0.36 5.60
C LEU A 69 -2.41 -1.79 5.08
N LEU A 70 -1.31 -2.52 4.93
CA LEU A 70 -1.35 -3.90 4.46
C LEU A 70 -1.91 -4.85 5.51
N LYS A 71 -1.64 -4.60 6.79
CA LYS A 71 -2.21 -5.42 7.87
C LYS A 71 -3.73 -5.32 7.91
N ILE A 72 -4.27 -4.13 7.64
CA ILE A 72 -5.71 -3.94 7.54
C ILE A 72 -6.27 -4.86 6.44
N ARG A 73 -5.61 -4.88 5.29
CA ARG A 73 -6.05 -5.70 4.16
C ARG A 73 -5.94 -7.19 4.45
N CYS A 74 -4.86 -7.60 5.11
CA CYS A 74 -4.72 -9.00 5.51
C CYS A 74 -5.81 -9.41 6.49
N SER A 75 -6.23 -8.50 7.36
CA SER A 75 -7.31 -8.75 8.29
C SER A 75 -8.66 -8.89 7.60
N ILE A 76 -8.88 -8.12 6.53
CA ILE A 76 -10.15 -8.13 5.80
C ILE A 76 -10.22 -9.29 4.80
N PHE A 77 -9.17 -9.48 4.02
CA PHE A 77 -9.18 -10.40 2.87
C PHE A 77 -8.42 -11.69 3.11
N GLY A 78 -7.62 -11.76 4.15
CA GLY A 78 -6.75 -12.90 4.40
C GLY A 78 -5.36 -12.70 3.81
N VAL A 79 -4.36 -13.23 4.50
CA VAL A 79 -2.95 -13.08 4.11
C VAL A 79 -2.70 -13.69 2.73
N GLU A 80 -3.29 -14.86 2.47
CA GLU A 80 -3.05 -15.54 1.19
C GLU A 80 -3.56 -14.73 0.01
N TYR A 81 -4.76 -14.15 0.14
CA TYR A 81 -5.33 -13.33 -0.92
C TYR A 81 -4.46 -12.10 -1.21
N VAL A 82 -4.07 -11.39 -0.14
CA VAL A 82 -3.24 -10.21 -0.28
C VAL A 82 -1.90 -10.57 -0.90
N ASN A 83 -1.31 -11.70 -0.48
CA ASN A 83 -0.05 -12.15 -1.04
C ASN A 83 -0.17 -12.46 -2.53
N GLU A 84 -1.25 -13.10 -2.94
CA GLU A 84 -1.47 -13.42 -4.36
C GLU A 84 -1.55 -12.15 -5.20
N VAL A 85 -2.24 -11.12 -4.70
CA VAL A 85 -2.36 -9.86 -5.42
C VAL A 85 -0.98 -9.20 -5.56
N ILE A 86 -0.19 -9.21 -4.49
CA ILE A 86 1.15 -8.62 -4.52
C ILE A 86 2.07 -9.40 -5.45
N GLU A 87 2.02 -10.73 -5.43
CA GLU A 87 2.84 -11.54 -6.32
C GLU A 87 2.45 -11.36 -7.78
N GLY A 88 1.17 -11.11 -8.05
CA GLY A 88 0.73 -10.77 -9.39
C GLY A 88 1.35 -9.47 -9.89
N LEU A 89 1.47 -8.48 -9.01
CA LEU A 89 2.15 -7.23 -9.36
C LEU A 89 3.64 -7.48 -9.62
N ARG A 90 4.29 -8.24 -8.74
CA ARG A 90 5.71 -8.56 -8.91
C ARG A 90 5.98 -9.30 -10.22
N SER A 91 5.05 -10.13 -10.65
CA SER A 91 5.22 -10.91 -11.87
C SER A 91 5.25 -10.04 -13.14
N LEU A 92 4.83 -8.78 -13.04
CA LEU A 92 4.92 -7.84 -14.15
C LEU A 92 6.32 -7.27 -14.31
N CYS A 93 7.17 -7.46 -13.32
CA CYS A 93 8.54 -6.94 -13.36
C CYS A 93 9.47 -7.97 -14.00
N LYS A 94 10.46 -7.50 -14.75
CA LYS A 94 11.48 -8.39 -15.31
C LYS A 94 12.25 -9.10 -14.20
N VAL A 95 12.61 -8.32 -13.16
CA VAL A 95 13.25 -8.84 -11.97
C VAL A 95 12.39 -8.40 -10.80
N PRO A 96 11.52 -9.28 -10.28
CA PRO A 96 10.61 -8.90 -9.19
C PRO A 96 11.37 -8.44 -7.96
N PRO A 97 11.10 -7.22 -7.47
CA PRO A 97 11.79 -6.72 -6.28
C PRO A 97 11.43 -7.57 -5.05
N THR A 98 12.46 -7.99 -4.32
CA THR A 98 12.23 -8.78 -3.10
C THR A 98 11.61 -7.92 -2.00
N GLU A 99 11.90 -6.62 -1.99
CA GLU A 99 11.32 -5.69 -1.03
C GLU A 99 9.81 -5.50 -1.21
N TRP A 100 9.25 -5.96 -2.33
CA TRP A 100 7.81 -5.90 -2.55
C TRP A 100 7.08 -7.18 -2.11
N ARG A 101 7.78 -8.17 -1.62
CA ARG A 101 7.11 -9.34 -1.05
C ARG A 101 6.30 -8.92 0.16
N LEU A 102 5.15 -9.54 0.35
CA LEU A 102 4.27 -9.17 1.47
C LEU A 102 5.02 -9.26 2.80
N GLU A 103 5.77 -10.33 3.03
CA GLU A 103 6.53 -10.48 4.27
C GLU A 103 7.51 -9.33 4.48
N ALA A 104 8.16 -8.87 3.40
CA ALA A 104 9.09 -7.74 3.50
C ALA A 104 8.34 -6.43 3.75
N LEU A 105 7.18 -6.25 3.11
CA LEU A 105 6.37 -5.04 3.29
C LEU A 105 5.79 -4.94 4.70
N LEU A 106 5.53 -6.08 5.33
CA LEU A 106 4.99 -6.10 6.69
C LEU A 106 6.09 -5.99 7.76
N PHE A 107 7.34 -6.17 7.38
CA PHE A 107 8.46 -6.10 8.32
C PHE A 107 8.82 -4.64 8.57
N THR A 108 8.64 -4.21 9.81
CA THR A 108 8.87 -2.81 10.17
C THR A 108 10.02 -2.59 11.13
N GLN A 109 10.56 -3.67 11.66
CA GLN A 109 11.66 -3.59 12.60
C GLN A 109 12.98 -3.37 11.88
N ASP A 110 13.70 -2.32 12.28
CA ASP A 110 15.04 -2.13 11.77
C ASP A 110 15.97 -3.00 12.61
N THR A 111 16.72 -3.84 11.94
CA THR A 111 17.74 -4.64 12.63
C THR A 111 19.04 -3.88 12.56
N GLU A 112 19.60 -3.68 13.70
CA GLU A 112 20.88 -3.02 13.83
C GLU A 112 22.00 -3.94 13.41
#